data_6c8a04124be90f30e864e612825553e8
#
_entry.id   6c8a04124be90f30e864e612825553e8
#
_cell.length_a   1.000
_cell.length_b   1.000
_cell.length_c   1.000
_cell.angle_alpha   90.00
_cell.angle_beta   90.00
_cell.angle_gamma   90.00
#
_symmetry.space_group_name_H-M   'P 1'
#
loop_
_entity.id
_entity.type
_entity.pdbx_description
1 polymer ?
#
loop_
_entity_poly.entity_id
_entity_poly.type
_entity_poly.pdbx_seq_one_letter_code
_entity_poly.pdbx_strand_id
1 'polypeptide(L)'
;MALLDDVKSELAAIDNELPIAKKAQATAMIRFGNGLHSVDHHILVQVQLDSQDAAAWLQDTIKNLYGHEATLTPVSRQTPTGTVQRYVIRVPKGSTALVLQTGLYSRYTKNMVLGLPSDIINGKIAQIKSAWRGAFLANGRLSDPGKASYLEIVCPNHEAALALVSTARLSLIHISEPTR
;
A
#
# COMPACT_ATOMS: atom_id res chain seq x y z
N MET A 1 6.97 19.31 -1.56
CA MET A 1 7.66 18.26 -0.77
C MET A 1 7.11 18.23 0.66
N ALA A 2 7.24 19.30 1.45
CA ALA A 2 6.74 19.33 2.84
C ALA A 2 5.26 18.93 2.96
N LEU A 3 4.37 19.45 2.13
CA LEU A 3 2.95 19.10 2.18
C LEU A 3 2.68 17.60 1.97
N LEU A 4 3.38 16.96 1.04
CA LEU A 4 3.21 15.52 0.78
C LEU A 4 3.68 14.70 1.99
N ASP A 5 4.81 15.10 2.59
CA ASP A 5 5.37 14.42 3.75
C ASP A 5 4.44 14.56 4.96
N ASP A 6 3.91 15.77 5.20
CA ASP A 6 2.94 16.04 6.27
C ASP A 6 1.67 15.21 6.09
N VAL A 7 1.09 15.18 4.89
CA VAL A 7 -0.11 14.39 4.57
C VAL A 7 0.15 12.90 4.78
N LYS A 8 1.29 12.37 4.34
CA LYS A 8 1.63 10.97 4.54
C LYS A 8 1.83 10.64 6.02
N SER A 9 2.46 11.51 6.79
CA SER A 9 2.61 11.34 8.24
C SER A 9 1.25 11.33 8.95
N GLU A 10 0.36 12.25 8.63
CA GLU A 10 -1.01 12.26 9.20
C GLU A 10 -1.80 10.99 8.85
N LEU A 11 -1.73 10.54 7.60
CA LEU A 11 -2.40 9.32 7.17
C LEU A 11 -1.82 8.06 7.84
N ALA A 12 -0.52 8.01 8.05
CA ALA A 12 0.13 6.90 8.74
C ALA A 12 -0.19 6.87 10.24
N ALA A 13 -0.53 8.02 10.84
CA ALA A 13 -0.91 8.12 12.24
C ALA A 13 -2.33 7.63 12.56
N ILE A 14 -3.15 7.32 11.55
CA ILE A 14 -4.50 6.78 11.74
C ILE A 14 -4.39 5.33 12.24
N ASP A 15 -4.69 5.12 13.52
CA ASP A 15 -4.48 3.80 14.17
C ASP A 15 -5.76 3.14 14.71
N ASN A 16 -6.85 3.87 14.88
CA ASN A 16 -8.10 3.35 15.48
C ASN A 16 -8.95 2.56 14.48
N GLU A 17 -8.34 1.63 13.74
CA GLU A 17 -9.04 0.87 12.72
C GLU A 17 -9.16 -0.62 13.07
N LEU A 18 -10.21 -1.23 12.53
CA LEU A 18 -10.41 -2.68 12.61
C LEU A 18 -9.24 -3.43 11.94
N PRO A 19 -8.87 -4.62 12.45
CA PRO A 19 -7.81 -5.43 11.84
C PRO A 19 -7.99 -5.67 10.35
N ILE A 20 -9.23 -5.84 9.88
CA ILE A 20 -9.53 -6.05 8.46
C ILE A 20 -9.19 -4.82 7.60
N ALA A 21 -9.38 -3.61 8.13
CA ALA A 21 -9.00 -2.36 7.46
C ALA A 21 -7.47 -2.20 7.44
N LYS A 22 -6.79 -2.48 8.54
CA LYS A 22 -5.32 -2.48 8.62
C LYS A 22 -4.70 -3.48 7.63
N LYS A 23 -5.30 -4.67 7.50
CA LYS A 23 -4.87 -5.66 6.51
C LYS A 23 -5.02 -5.16 5.07
N ALA A 24 -6.13 -4.50 4.76
CA ALA A 24 -6.36 -3.91 3.45
C ALA A 24 -5.31 -2.81 3.13
N GLN A 25 -4.99 -1.96 4.10
CA GLN A 25 -3.95 -0.94 3.95
C GLN A 25 -2.58 -1.57 3.72
N ALA A 26 -2.17 -2.53 4.53
CA ALA A 26 -0.87 -3.20 4.40
C ALA A 26 -0.75 -3.94 3.05
N THR A 27 -1.80 -4.64 2.63
CA THR A 27 -1.86 -5.33 1.34
C THR A 27 -1.68 -4.35 0.17
N ALA A 28 -2.38 -3.21 0.21
CA ALA A 28 -2.23 -2.16 -0.80
C ALA A 28 -0.82 -1.55 -0.77
N MET A 29 -0.24 -1.30 0.40
CA MET A 29 1.13 -0.79 0.50
C MET A 29 2.15 -1.75 -0.12
N ILE A 30 2.02 -3.05 0.10
CA ILE A 30 2.87 -4.06 -0.51
C ILE A 30 2.71 -4.07 -2.03
N ARG A 31 1.47 -4.03 -2.54
CA ARG A 31 1.20 -4.03 -3.98
C ARG A 31 1.71 -2.75 -4.64
N PHE A 32 1.31 -1.58 -4.16
CA PHE A 32 1.61 -0.29 -4.78
C PHE A 32 3.04 0.19 -4.51
N GLY A 33 3.69 -0.31 -3.46
CA GLY A 33 5.11 -0.12 -3.19
C GLY A 33 6.03 -1.06 -3.99
N ASN A 34 5.48 -1.76 -4.98
CA ASN A 34 6.19 -2.75 -5.81
C ASN A 34 6.94 -3.78 -4.96
N GLY A 35 6.28 -4.27 -3.90
CA GLY A 35 6.92 -5.03 -2.83
C GLY A 35 7.08 -6.52 -3.08
N LEU A 36 6.65 -7.05 -4.23
CA LEU A 36 6.69 -8.47 -4.54
C LEU A 36 7.77 -8.76 -5.57
N HIS A 37 8.77 -9.53 -5.17
CA HIS A 37 9.89 -9.91 -6.02
C HIS A 37 10.00 -11.43 -6.07
N SER A 38 10.42 -11.96 -7.22
CA SER A 38 10.78 -13.36 -7.37
C SER A 38 12.31 -13.46 -7.49
N VAL A 39 12.91 -14.18 -6.57
CA VAL A 39 14.36 -14.42 -6.52
C VAL A 39 14.56 -15.93 -6.39
N ASP A 40 15.24 -16.55 -7.35
CA ASP A 40 15.53 -17.99 -7.36
C ASP A 40 14.30 -18.87 -7.05
N HIS A 41 13.16 -18.57 -7.70
CA HIS A 41 11.86 -19.24 -7.50
C HIS A 41 11.24 -19.04 -6.11
N HIS A 42 11.80 -18.16 -5.27
CA HIS A 42 11.24 -17.78 -3.98
C HIS A 42 10.60 -16.39 -4.05
N ILE A 43 9.50 -16.22 -3.31
CA ILE A 43 8.87 -14.91 -3.16
C ILE A 43 9.60 -14.14 -2.05
N LEU A 44 10.04 -12.94 -2.38
CA LEU A 44 10.59 -11.97 -1.43
C LEU A 44 9.66 -10.77 -1.34
N VAL A 45 9.26 -10.41 -0.13
CA VAL A 45 8.57 -9.15 0.14
C VAL A 45 9.61 -8.10 0.52
N GLN A 46 9.74 -7.08 -0.34
CA GLN A 46 10.62 -5.93 -0.12
C GLN A 46 9.95 -4.68 -0.67
N VAL A 47 9.40 -3.86 0.20
CA VAL A 47 8.66 -2.64 -0.14
C VAL A 47 9.58 -1.43 0.01
N GLN A 48 9.49 -0.48 -0.91
CA GLN A 48 10.24 0.76 -0.85
C GLN A 48 9.29 1.94 -0.77
N LEU A 49 9.38 2.72 0.32
CA LEU A 49 8.52 3.86 0.61
C LEU A 49 9.34 5.15 0.72
N ASP A 50 8.67 6.28 0.54
CA ASP A 50 9.25 7.62 0.69
C ASP A 50 8.99 8.25 2.06
N SER A 51 8.03 7.74 2.82
CA SER A 51 7.66 8.20 4.16
C SER A 51 8.19 7.24 5.23
N GLN A 52 8.90 7.79 6.21
CA GLN A 52 9.39 7.01 7.36
C GLN A 52 8.23 6.48 8.21
N ASP A 53 7.23 7.32 8.44
CA ASP A 53 6.07 6.96 9.29
C ASP A 53 5.24 5.86 8.63
N ALA A 54 5.04 5.94 7.31
CA ALA A 54 4.40 4.87 6.55
C ALA A 54 5.20 3.56 6.60
N ALA A 55 6.52 3.65 6.53
CA ALA A 55 7.40 2.48 6.61
C ALA A 55 7.36 1.83 8.00
N ALA A 56 7.40 2.63 9.06
CA ALA A 56 7.27 2.16 10.44
C ALA A 56 5.90 1.51 10.67
N TRP A 57 4.83 2.14 10.19
CA TRP A 57 3.48 1.58 10.28
C TRP A 57 3.38 0.21 9.60
N LEU A 58 3.96 0.07 8.40
CA LEU A 58 3.95 -1.21 7.66
C LEU A 58 4.76 -2.28 8.39
N GLN A 59 5.94 -1.93 8.91
CA GLN A 59 6.78 -2.84 9.69
C GLN A 59 6.04 -3.37 10.90
N ASP A 60 5.42 -2.49 11.70
CA ASP A 60 4.66 -2.84 12.89
C ASP A 60 3.42 -3.69 12.55
N THR A 61 2.74 -3.36 11.46
CA THR A 61 1.56 -4.11 11.00
C THR A 61 1.94 -5.51 10.54
N ILE A 62 3.04 -5.67 9.82
CA ILE A 62 3.55 -7.00 9.42
C ILE A 62 3.83 -7.86 10.65
N LYS A 63 4.42 -7.29 11.69
CA LYS A 63 4.68 -8.00 12.95
C LYS A 63 3.41 -8.32 13.70
N ASN A 64 2.57 -7.33 13.95
CA ASN A 64 1.44 -7.45 14.88
C ASN A 64 0.24 -8.23 14.28
N LEU A 65 -0.04 -8.07 12.99
CA LEU A 65 -1.17 -8.73 12.34
C LEU A 65 -0.82 -10.03 11.61
N TYR A 66 0.41 -10.15 11.14
CA TYR A 66 0.82 -11.31 10.34
C TYR A 66 1.86 -12.19 11.03
N GLY A 67 2.49 -11.69 12.11
CA GLY A 67 3.46 -12.45 12.90
C GLY A 67 4.83 -12.64 12.23
N HIS A 68 5.19 -11.77 11.29
CA HIS A 68 6.49 -11.83 10.61
C HIS A 68 7.39 -10.66 11.02
N GLU A 69 8.65 -10.95 11.22
CA GLU A 69 9.65 -9.89 11.43
C GLU A 69 10.04 -9.24 10.10
N ALA A 70 10.09 -7.93 10.10
CA ALA A 70 10.52 -7.13 8.97
C ALA A 70 11.64 -6.18 9.39
N THR A 71 12.64 -6.02 8.52
CA THR A 71 13.69 -5.02 8.71
C THR A 71 13.32 -3.73 7.99
N LEU A 72 13.58 -2.59 8.61
CA LEU A 72 13.43 -1.26 8.02
C LEU A 72 14.80 -0.63 7.89
N THR A 73 15.19 -0.31 6.67
CA THR A 73 16.50 0.27 6.36
C THR A 73 16.34 1.58 5.59
N PRO A 74 16.82 2.72 6.11
CA PRO A 74 16.87 3.95 5.34
C PRO A 74 17.95 3.84 4.25
N VAL A 75 17.60 4.27 3.04
CA VAL A 75 18.49 4.29 1.86
C VAL A 75 18.46 5.65 1.22
N SER A 76 19.62 6.30 1.12
CA SER A 76 19.77 7.58 0.45
C SER A 76 20.35 7.38 -0.95
N ARG A 77 19.75 8.02 -1.93
CA ARG A 77 20.22 8.00 -3.32
C ARG A 77 20.49 9.42 -3.80
N GLN A 78 21.67 9.63 -4.34
CA GLN A 78 22.00 10.88 -5.03
C GLN A 78 21.31 10.92 -6.39
N THR A 79 20.62 12.01 -6.67
CA THR A 79 20.00 12.31 -7.97
C THR A 79 20.50 13.66 -8.46
N PRO A 80 20.36 13.97 -9.76
CA PRO A 80 20.75 15.29 -10.29
C PRO A 80 20.05 16.46 -9.60
N THR A 81 18.89 16.22 -9.00
CA THR A 81 18.08 17.22 -8.30
C THR A 81 18.27 17.25 -6.79
N GLY A 82 19.18 16.41 -6.25
CA GLY A 82 19.47 16.34 -4.81
C GLY A 82 19.46 14.92 -4.25
N THR A 83 19.48 14.81 -2.93
CA THR A 83 19.42 13.50 -2.24
C THR A 83 17.97 13.10 -2.01
N VAL A 84 17.61 11.91 -2.46
CA VAL A 84 16.30 11.30 -2.20
C VAL A 84 16.44 10.22 -1.13
N GLN A 85 15.67 10.36 -0.05
CA GLN A 85 15.58 9.37 1.01
C GLN A 85 14.48 8.35 0.67
N ARG A 86 14.78 7.08 0.90
CA ARG A 86 13.83 5.96 0.79
C ARG A 86 13.95 5.06 2.00
N TYR A 87 12.87 4.36 2.31
CA TYR A 87 12.80 3.42 3.43
C TYR A 87 12.42 2.06 2.88
N VAL A 88 13.32 1.09 3.06
CA VAL A 88 13.15 -0.27 2.55
C VAL A 88 12.70 -1.17 3.68
N ILE A 89 11.50 -1.75 3.55
CA ILE A 89 10.96 -2.77 4.44
C ILE A 89 11.17 -4.12 3.77
N ARG A 90 11.91 -5.02 4.41
CA ARG A 90 12.18 -6.36 3.89
C ARG A 90 11.75 -7.41 4.91
N VAL A 91 11.05 -8.44 4.43
CA VAL A 91 10.68 -9.62 5.22
C VAL A 91 11.66 -10.74 4.89
N PRO A 92 12.68 -10.97 5.72
CA PRO A 92 13.75 -11.93 5.41
C PRO A 92 13.29 -13.38 5.50
N LYS A 93 12.28 -13.64 6.36
CA LYS A 93 11.69 -14.97 6.54
C LYS A 93 10.17 -14.86 6.57
N GLY A 94 9.48 -15.79 5.90
CA GLY A 94 8.03 -15.82 5.89
C GLY A 94 7.36 -14.98 4.79
N SER A 95 8.10 -14.47 3.82
CA SER A 95 7.54 -13.73 2.67
C SER A 95 6.43 -14.51 1.95
N THR A 96 6.62 -15.80 1.70
CA THR A 96 5.60 -16.66 1.08
C THR A 96 4.35 -16.76 1.94
N ALA A 97 4.48 -16.94 3.26
CA ALA A 97 3.35 -16.97 4.17
C ALA A 97 2.63 -15.62 4.21
N LEU A 98 3.36 -14.51 4.27
CA LEU A 98 2.80 -13.16 4.24
C LEU A 98 1.99 -12.90 2.96
N VAL A 99 2.51 -13.28 1.81
CA VAL A 99 1.82 -13.10 0.52
C VAL A 99 0.54 -13.94 0.44
N LEU A 100 0.52 -15.13 1.04
CA LEU A 100 -0.70 -15.93 1.19
C LEU A 100 -1.69 -15.31 2.16
N GLN A 101 -1.24 -14.79 3.30
CA GLN A 101 -2.07 -14.14 4.32
C GLN A 101 -2.71 -12.84 3.83
N THR A 102 -2.01 -12.10 2.97
CA THR A 102 -2.53 -10.87 2.35
C THR A 102 -3.49 -11.13 1.19
N GLY A 103 -3.54 -12.35 0.68
CA GLY A 103 -4.32 -12.70 -0.52
C GLY A 103 -3.67 -12.26 -1.83
N LEU A 104 -2.43 -11.79 -1.82
CA LEU A 104 -1.68 -11.42 -3.03
C LEU A 104 -1.17 -12.63 -3.82
N TYR A 105 -1.30 -13.82 -3.27
CA TYR A 105 -1.12 -15.10 -3.95
C TYR A 105 -2.38 -15.94 -3.79
N SER A 106 -2.94 -16.40 -4.89
CA SER A 106 -4.11 -17.26 -4.90
C SER A 106 -3.71 -18.74 -4.88
N ARG A 107 -4.14 -19.47 -3.85
CA ARG A 107 -3.95 -20.93 -3.78
C ARG A 107 -4.76 -21.67 -4.85
N TYR A 108 -5.89 -21.10 -5.28
CA TYR A 108 -6.77 -21.71 -6.28
C TYR A 108 -6.15 -21.66 -7.68
N THR A 109 -5.70 -20.47 -8.09
CA THR A 109 -5.06 -20.29 -9.40
C THR A 109 -3.57 -20.60 -9.40
N LYS A 110 -2.96 -20.75 -8.22
CA LYS A 110 -1.52 -20.92 -8.00
C LYS A 110 -0.68 -19.79 -8.62
N ASN A 111 -1.26 -18.61 -8.69
CA ASN A 111 -0.64 -17.43 -9.29
C ASN A 111 -0.68 -16.22 -8.35
N MET A 112 0.22 -15.28 -8.61
CA MET A 112 0.22 -13.97 -7.99
C MET A 112 -1.01 -13.17 -8.46
N VAL A 113 -1.67 -12.49 -7.53
CA VAL A 113 -2.70 -11.50 -7.83
C VAL A 113 -2.01 -10.22 -8.29
N LEU A 114 -2.21 -9.81 -9.53
CA LEU A 114 -1.54 -8.64 -10.11
C LEU A 114 -2.15 -7.30 -9.64
N GLY A 115 -3.44 -7.29 -9.31
CA GLY A 115 -4.14 -6.16 -8.73
C GLY A 115 -4.24 -6.25 -7.22
N LEU A 116 -5.44 -5.98 -6.69
CA LEU A 116 -5.79 -6.20 -5.29
C LEU A 116 -6.61 -7.49 -5.14
N PRO A 117 -6.54 -8.15 -3.98
CA PRO A 117 -7.39 -9.31 -3.68
C PRO A 117 -8.88 -8.97 -3.77
N SER A 118 -9.69 -9.95 -4.20
CA SER A 118 -11.14 -9.81 -4.32
C SER A 118 -11.82 -9.42 -3.01
N ASP A 119 -11.30 -9.87 -1.88
CA ASP A 119 -11.80 -9.53 -0.54
C ASP A 119 -11.72 -8.03 -0.25
N ILE A 120 -10.76 -7.33 -0.83
CA ILE A 120 -10.63 -5.88 -0.72
C ILE A 120 -11.52 -5.19 -1.74
N ILE A 121 -11.50 -5.64 -3.00
CA ILE A 121 -12.29 -5.02 -4.09
C ILE A 121 -13.78 -5.09 -3.78
N ASN A 122 -14.25 -6.22 -3.25
CA ASN A 122 -15.65 -6.46 -2.86
C ASN A 122 -15.89 -6.25 -1.35
N GLY A 123 -14.92 -5.64 -0.68
CA GLY A 123 -14.96 -5.46 0.77
C GLY A 123 -15.87 -4.32 1.21
N LYS A 124 -15.93 -4.12 2.52
CA LYS A 124 -16.65 -2.99 3.12
C LYS A 124 -15.94 -1.67 2.81
N ILE A 125 -16.69 -0.57 2.91
CA ILE A 125 -16.16 0.79 2.65
C ILE A 125 -14.89 1.07 3.47
N ALA A 126 -14.83 0.62 4.73
CA ALA A 126 -13.65 0.78 5.57
C ALA A 126 -12.39 0.10 4.96
N GLN A 127 -12.53 -1.10 4.40
CA GLN A 127 -11.43 -1.79 3.72
C GLN A 127 -11.00 -1.05 2.44
N ILE A 128 -11.96 -0.59 1.65
CA ILE A 128 -11.71 0.15 0.41
C ILE A 128 -10.97 1.47 0.71
N LYS A 129 -11.44 2.24 1.70
CA LYS A 129 -10.77 3.48 2.15
C LYS A 129 -9.34 3.22 2.62
N SER A 130 -9.14 2.16 3.40
CA SER A 130 -7.82 1.78 3.89
C SER A 130 -6.89 1.30 2.78
N ALA A 131 -7.41 0.58 1.77
CA ALA A 131 -6.64 0.19 0.58
C ALA A 131 -6.21 1.41 -0.24
N TRP A 132 -7.09 2.40 -0.44
CA TRP A 132 -6.74 3.66 -1.09
C TRP A 132 -5.67 4.43 -0.33
N ARG A 133 -5.81 4.51 1.01
CA ARG A 133 -4.79 5.11 1.88
C ARG A 133 -3.45 4.39 1.73
N GLY A 134 -3.44 3.06 1.74
CA GLY A 134 -2.24 2.26 1.53
C GLY A 134 -1.58 2.49 0.19
N ALA A 135 -2.36 2.55 -0.89
CA ALA A 135 -1.86 2.85 -2.23
C ALA A 135 -1.23 4.26 -2.31
N PHE A 136 -1.87 5.26 -1.68
CA PHE A 136 -1.34 6.62 -1.61
C PHE A 136 -0.07 6.70 -0.75
N LEU A 137 -0.05 6.08 0.42
CA LEU A 137 1.14 6.02 1.27
C LEU A 137 2.33 5.37 0.55
N ALA A 138 2.06 4.36 -0.27
CA ALA A 138 3.10 3.66 -1.02
C ALA A 138 3.65 4.49 -2.18
N ASN A 139 2.79 5.06 -3.01
CA ASN A 139 3.23 5.71 -4.25
C ASN A 139 2.32 6.86 -4.70
N GLY A 140 1.72 7.56 -3.74
CA GLY A 140 0.92 8.76 -3.97
C GLY A 140 1.77 10.00 -4.13
N ARG A 141 1.27 10.94 -4.94
CA ARG A 141 1.85 12.26 -5.18
C ARG A 141 0.77 13.33 -5.13
N LEU A 142 1.16 14.51 -4.70
CA LEU A 142 0.32 15.70 -4.69
C LEU A 142 1.02 16.82 -5.46
N SER A 143 0.23 17.67 -6.11
CA SER A 143 0.75 18.91 -6.71
C SER A 143 1.19 19.89 -5.63
N ASP A 144 2.18 20.71 -5.96
CA ASP A 144 2.62 21.81 -5.09
C ASP A 144 1.50 22.86 -4.92
N PRO A 145 1.41 23.51 -3.75
CA PRO A 145 0.53 24.65 -3.55
C PRO A 145 0.77 25.74 -4.61
N GLY A 146 -0.32 26.25 -5.18
CA GLY A 146 -0.25 27.31 -6.21
C GLY A 146 -0.19 26.81 -7.66
N LYS A 147 -0.08 25.52 -7.89
CA LYS A 147 -0.27 24.89 -9.20
C LYS A 147 -1.65 24.23 -9.32
N ALA A 148 -1.99 23.74 -10.53
CA ALA A 148 -3.19 22.96 -10.71
C ALA A 148 -3.21 21.78 -9.71
N SER A 149 -4.27 21.70 -8.91
CA SER A 149 -4.38 20.67 -7.87
C SER A 149 -4.60 19.29 -8.51
N TYR A 150 -3.70 18.37 -8.27
CA TYR A 150 -3.88 16.96 -8.65
C TYR A 150 -3.41 16.02 -7.53
N LEU A 151 -4.06 14.89 -7.49
CA LEU A 151 -3.66 13.72 -6.70
C LEU A 151 -3.38 12.59 -7.68
N GLU A 152 -2.23 12.00 -7.60
CA GLU A 152 -1.80 10.90 -8.45
C GLU A 152 -1.37 9.71 -7.59
N ILE A 153 -1.75 8.50 -8.01
CA ILE A 153 -1.21 7.26 -7.46
C ILE A 153 -0.54 6.51 -8.61
N VAL A 154 0.77 6.35 -8.52
CA VAL A 154 1.53 5.59 -9.51
C VAL A 154 1.32 4.10 -9.25
N CYS A 155 0.76 3.41 -10.22
CA CYS A 155 0.42 1.99 -10.11
C CYS A 155 1.52 1.13 -10.73
N PRO A 156 1.86 -0.03 -10.12
CA PRO A 156 2.92 -0.91 -10.61
C PRO A 156 2.55 -1.61 -11.92
N ASN A 157 1.26 -1.79 -12.19
CA ASN A 157 0.74 -2.44 -13.39
C ASN A 157 -0.70 -1.99 -13.66
N HIS A 158 -1.24 -2.40 -14.80
CA HIS A 158 -2.59 -2.06 -15.25
C HIS A 158 -3.69 -2.65 -14.33
N GLU A 159 -3.50 -3.86 -13.85
CA GLU A 159 -4.45 -4.56 -12.98
C GLU A 159 -4.60 -3.86 -11.63
N ALA A 160 -3.51 -3.34 -11.07
CA ALA A 160 -3.56 -2.53 -9.85
C ALA A 160 -4.32 -1.21 -10.07
N ALA A 161 -4.13 -0.57 -11.22
CA ALA A 161 -4.89 0.64 -11.57
C ALA A 161 -6.38 0.33 -11.73
N LEU A 162 -6.75 -0.75 -12.43
CA LEU A 162 -8.14 -1.18 -12.58
C LEU A 162 -8.78 -1.52 -11.24
N ALA A 163 -8.05 -2.15 -10.32
CA ALA A 163 -8.54 -2.45 -8.97
C ALA A 163 -8.93 -1.16 -8.23
N LEU A 164 -8.10 -0.11 -8.26
CA LEU A 164 -8.44 1.17 -7.65
C LEU A 164 -9.65 1.82 -8.32
N VAL A 165 -9.72 1.85 -9.64
CA VAL A 165 -10.86 2.41 -10.37
C VAL A 165 -12.16 1.68 -10.02
N SER A 166 -12.13 0.36 -9.92
CA SER A 166 -13.30 -0.45 -9.53
C SER A 166 -13.78 -0.11 -8.12
N THR A 167 -12.87 0.01 -7.17
CA THR A 167 -13.21 0.37 -5.78
C THR A 167 -13.69 1.82 -5.66
N ALA A 168 -13.20 2.75 -6.46
CA ALA A 168 -13.67 4.13 -6.49
C ALA A 168 -15.14 4.21 -6.96
N ARG A 169 -15.50 3.46 -7.98
CA ARG A 169 -16.89 3.41 -8.48
C ARG A 169 -17.85 2.90 -7.42
N LEU A 170 -17.50 1.85 -6.70
CA LEU A 170 -18.32 1.33 -5.59
C LEU A 170 -18.47 2.35 -4.46
N SER A 171 -17.42 3.06 -4.13
CA SER A 171 -17.43 4.13 -3.13
C SER A 171 -18.34 5.30 -3.53
N LEU A 172 -18.33 5.70 -4.79
CA LEU A 172 -19.19 6.79 -5.31
C LEU A 172 -20.66 6.41 -5.37
N ILE A 173 -21.01 5.17 -5.67
CA ILE A 173 -22.39 4.68 -5.67
C ILE A 173 -23.02 4.81 -4.26
N HIS A 174 -22.26 4.52 -3.22
CA HIS A 174 -22.73 4.67 -1.83
C HIS A 174 -22.88 6.14 -1.38
N ILE A 175 -22.21 7.08 -2.02
CA ILE A 175 -22.34 8.52 -1.71
C ILE A 175 -23.59 9.11 -2.39
N SER A 176 -24.06 8.51 -3.48
CA SER A 176 -25.19 9.00 -4.27
C SER A 176 -26.56 8.45 -3.85
N GLU A 177 -26.62 7.51 -2.89
CA GLU A 177 -27.92 7.08 -2.33
C GLU A 177 -28.38 8.07 -1.26
N PRO A 178 -29.49 8.81 -1.50
CA PRO A 178 -30.07 9.63 -0.46
C PRO A 178 -30.59 8.72 0.66
N THR A 179 -30.14 8.94 1.87
CA THR A 179 -30.73 8.36 3.08
C THR A 179 -32.23 8.73 3.10
N ARG A 180 -33.09 7.73 2.90
CA ARG A 180 -34.51 7.82 3.19
C ARG A 180 -34.77 7.65 4.67
#